data_7ffc68f1df10a0845b756713b1640d3a
#
_entry.id   7ffc68f1df10a0845b756713b1640d3a
#
_cell.length_a   1.000
_cell.length_b   1.000
_cell.length_c   1.000
_cell.angle_alpha   90.00
_cell.angle_beta   90.00
_cell.angle_gamma   90.00
#
_symmetry.space_group_name_H-M   'P 1'
#
loop_
_entity.id
_entity.type
_entity.pdbx_description
1 polymer ?
#
loop_
_entity_poly.entity_id
_entity_poly.type
_entity_poly.pdbx_seq_one_letter_code
_entity_poly.pdbx_strand_id
1 'polypeptide(L)'
;MESSGEGEIRRILVAVDGSPQSIRAVRMALNIAKAVGASIDFISVSELSDIPTLMAEAQNEQSEEYARLALGMSMKLALAKGVKAEVVLRKGHPAGQIVRYADEIKPDLIVLGSRGLSGARGAILGSVSTAVSRSTGYAVLIVK
;
A
#
# COMPACT_ATOMS: atom_id res chain seq x y z
N MET A 1 -19.50 -11.54 -24.95
CA MET A 1 -18.62 -10.77 -24.23
C MET A 1 -19.14 -10.23 -22.93
N GLU A 2 -18.53 -10.49 -21.89
CA GLU A 2 -19.02 -9.96 -20.75
C GLU A 2 -18.73 -8.58 -20.59
N SER A 3 -19.63 -7.86 -20.11
CA SER A 3 -19.39 -6.50 -19.73
C SER A 3 -18.33 -6.54 -18.67
N SER A 4 -17.43 -5.62 -18.72
CA SER A 4 -16.34 -5.55 -17.82
C SER A 4 -16.79 -5.40 -16.39
N GLY A 5 -17.92 -5.64 -15.96
CA GLY A 5 -18.32 -5.54 -14.58
C GLY A 5 -17.97 -4.18 -13.99
N GLU A 6 -18.41 -3.09 -14.62
CA GLU A 6 -18.16 -1.77 -14.11
C GLU A 6 -18.56 -1.68 -12.65
N GLY A 7 -17.64 -1.20 -11.81
CA GLY A 7 -17.83 -1.17 -10.36
C GLY A 7 -17.46 -2.46 -9.63
N GLU A 8 -17.08 -3.52 -10.38
CA GLU A 8 -16.69 -4.77 -9.78
C GLU A 8 -15.27 -4.68 -9.25
N ILE A 9 -15.05 -5.16 -8.04
CA ILE A 9 -13.71 -5.16 -7.44
C ILE A 9 -13.09 -6.54 -7.63
N ARG A 10 -12.07 -6.61 -8.48
CA ARG A 10 -11.35 -7.86 -8.79
C ARG A 10 -9.92 -7.83 -8.32
N ARG A 11 -9.32 -6.66 -8.26
CA ARG A 11 -7.92 -6.49 -7.88
C ARG A 11 -7.77 -5.27 -6.99
N ILE A 12 -7.18 -5.47 -5.83
CA ILE A 12 -7.00 -4.41 -4.82
C ILE A 12 -5.50 -4.19 -4.62
N LEU A 13 -5.07 -2.94 -4.65
CA LEU A 13 -3.70 -2.56 -4.31
C LEU A 13 -3.71 -2.02 -2.88
N VAL A 14 -2.88 -2.56 -2.02
CA VAL A 14 -2.78 -2.13 -0.62
C VAL A 14 -1.37 -1.63 -0.35
N ALA A 15 -1.23 -0.38 0.05
CA ALA A 15 0.05 0.19 0.43
C ALA A 15 0.29 -0.05 1.92
N VAL A 16 1.45 -0.63 2.25
CA VAL A 16 1.76 -1.01 3.62
C VAL A 16 3.10 -0.45 4.07
N ASP A 17 3.19 -0.01 5.31
CA ASP A 17 4.43 0.47 5.92
C ASP A 17 4.64 -0.06 7.34
N GLY A 18 3.75 -0.93 7.82
CA GLY A 18 3.85 -1.50 9.16
C GLY A 18 3.24 -0.64 10.27
N SER A 19 2.76 0.56 9.95
CA SER A 19 2.09 1.41 10.94
C SER A 19 0.76 0.81 11.39
N PRO A 20 0.21 1.21 12.56
CA PRO A 20 -1.10 0.72 13.00
C PRO A 20 -2.22 0.98 11.99
N GLN A 21 -2.23 2.15 11.34
CA GLN A 21 -3.21 2.48 10.31
C GLN A 21 -3.05 1.58 9.08
N SER A 22 -1.80 1.30 8.70
CA SER A 22 -1.49 0.40 7.60
C SER A 22 -2.00 -1.01 7.86
N ILE A 23 -1.82 -1.51 9.08
CA ILE A 23 -2.31 -2.83 9.48
C ILE A 23 -3.84 -2.88 9.42
N ARG A 24 -4.51 -1.82 9.89
CA ARG A 24 -5.98 -1.72 9.77
C ARG A 24 -6.42 -1.71 8.31
N ALA A 25 -5.67 -1.02 7.45
CA ALA A 25 -5.94 -1.00 6.02
C ALA A 25 -5.82 -2.40 5.42
N VAL A 26 -4.78 -3.14 5.79
CA VAL A 26 -4.59 -4.53 5.34
C VAL A 26 -5.78 -5.39 5.76
N ARG A 27 -6.19 -5.32 7.02
CA ARG A 27 -7.31 -6.12 7.51
C ARG A 27 -8.62 -5.79 6.79
N MET A 28 -8.89 -4.51 6.57
CA MET A 28 -10.09 -4.09 5.84
C MET A 28 -10.05 -4.56 4.39
N ALA A 29 -8.91 -4.41 3.71
CA ALA A 29 -8.75 -4.88 2.34
C ALA A 29 -8.94 -6.39 2.22
N LEU A 30 -8.40 -7.15 3.19
CA LEU A 30 -8.57 -8.61 3.20
C LEU A 30 -10.03 -9.01 3.38
N ASN A 31 -10.77 -8.31 4.23
CA ASN A 31 -12.19 -8.57 4.41
C ASN A 31 -12.98 -8.27 3.13
N ILE A 32 -12.67 -7.18 2.46
CA ILE A 32 -13.30 -6.83 1.19
C ILE A 32 -12.96 -7.89 0.14
N ALA A 33 -11.69 -8.23 -0.01
CA ALA A 33 -11.23 -9.21 -0.98
C ALA A 33 -11.90 -10.57 -0.76
N LYS A 34 -11.99 -11.01 0.48
CA LYS A 34 -12.64 -12.27 0.81
C LYS A 34 -14.11 -12.25 0.46
N ALA A 35 -14.79 -11.15 0.73
CA ALA A 35 -16.22 -11.02 0.46
C ALA A 35 -16.55 -11.01 -1.04
N VAL A 36 -15.71 -10.39 -1.86
CA VAL A 36 -16.01 -10.22 -3.29
C VAL A 36 -15.17 -11.12 -4.20
N GLY A 37 -14.25 -11.90 -3.66
CA GLY A 37 -13.41 -12.79 -4.46
C GLY A 37 -12.26 -12.06 -5.18
N ALA A 38 -11.79 -10.95 -4.65
CA ALA A 38 -10.72 -10.18 -5.26
C ALA A 38 -9.34 -10.71 -4.84
N SER A 39 -8.33 -10.42 -5.65
CA SER A 39 -6.93 -10.64 -5.31
C SER A 39 -6.32 -9.34 -4.79
N ILE A 40 -5.23 -9.45 -4.06
CA ILE A 40 -4.53 -8.29 -3.50
C ILE A 40 -3.08 -8.22 -3.96
N ASP A 41 -2.61 -7.01 -4.26
CA ASP A 41 -1.20 -6.72 -4.39
C ASP A 41 -0.82 -5.82 -3.21
N PHE A 42 0.13 -6.25 -2.40
CA PHE A 42 0.67 -5.40 -1.34
C PHE A 42 1.92 -4.71 -1.87
N ILE A 43 1.98 -3.39 -1.72
CA ILE A 43 3.18 -2.62 -2.07
C ILE A 43 3.73 -1.94 -0.83
N SER A 44 5.04 -2.03 -0.66
CA SER A 44 5.74 -1.22 0.33
C SER A 44 6.87 -0.49 -0.37
N VAL A 45 7.11 0.75 0.04
CA VAL A 45 8.11 1.60 -0.60
C VAL A 45 9.19 1.94 0.42
N SER A 46 10.42 1.59 0.08
CA SER A 46 11.58 1.99 0.84
C SER A 46 11.98 3.38 0.38
N GLU A 47 11.94 4.35 1.29
CA GLU A 47 12.32 5.72 0.95
C GLU A 47 13.83 5.81 0.75
N LEU A 48 14.23 6.53 -0.31
CA LEU A 48 15.62 6.79 -0.59
C LEU A 48 15.97 8.19 -0.14
N SER A 49 17.11 8.30 0.56
CA SER A 49 17.66 9.60 0.90
C SER A 49 18.46 10.12 -0.30
N ASP A 50 18.25 11.39 -0.64
CA ASP A 50 18.96 12.02 -1.74
C ASP A 50 20.40 12.42 -1.37
N ILE A 51 20.79 12.28 -0.10
CA ILE A 51 22.10 12.68 0.36
C ILE A 51 23.00 11.45 0.49
N PRO A 52 24.05 11.33 -0.36
CA PRO A 52 24.94 10.16 -0.31
C PRO A 52 25.90 10.25 0.86
N THR A 53 25.45 9.88 2.04
CA THR A 53 26.30 9.79 3.24
C THR A 53 26.17 8.38 3.82
N LEU A 54 27.10 8.00 4.68
CA LEU A 54 27.02 6.71 5.38
C LEU A 54 25.74 6.60 6.20
N MET A 55 25.27 7.72 6.78
CA MET A 55 24.02 7.73 7.51
C MET A 55 22.82 7.51 6.60
N ALA A 56 22.86 8.07 5.40
CA ALA A 56 21.79 7.87 4.41
C ALA A 56 21.72 6.41 3.96
N GLU A 57 22.88 5.77 3.75
CA GLU A 57 22.93 4.36 3.40
C GLU A 57 22.34 3.49 4.49
N ALA A 58 22.67 3.76 5.75
CA ALA A 58 22.13 3.04 6.90
C ALA A 58 20.62 3.24 7.01
N GLN A 59 20.13 4.47 6.78
CA GLN A 59 18.70 4.77 6.80
C GLN A 59 17.96 4.05 5.67
N ASN A 60 18.58 3.99 4.48
CA ASN A 60 17.97 3.31 3.33
C ASN A 60 17.86 1.81 3.58
N GLU A 61 18.89 1.19 4.17
CA GLU A 61 18.86 -0.22 4.54
C GLU A 61 17.77 -0.51 5.58
N GLN A 62 17.64 0.35 6.58
CA GLN A 62 16.64 0.23 7.62
C GLN A 62 15.23 0.37 7.04
N SER A 63 15.03 1.34 6.16
CA SER A 63 13.75 1.55 5.47
C SER A 63 13.37 0.33 4.63
N GLU A 64 14.32 -0.25 3.93
CA GLU A 64 14.09 -1.45 3.13
C GLU A 64 13.70 -2.64 4.01
N GLU A 65 14.37 -2.79 5.16
CA GLU A 65 14.04 -3.87 6.09
C GLU A 65 12.63 -3.72 6.66
N TYR A 66 12.24 -2.51 7.06
CA TYR A 66 10.88 -2.24 7.51
C TYR A 66 9.85 -2.57 6.43
N ALA A 67 10.14 -2.21 5.19
CA ALA A 67 9.26 -2.51 4.07
C ALA A 67 9.10 -4.03 3.89
N ARG A 68 10.19 -4.78 3.96
CA ARG A 68 10.15 -6.23 3.84
C ARG A 68 9.35 -6.88 4.97
N LEU A 69 9.50 -6.39 6.19
CA LEU A 69 8.76 -6.90 7.34
C LEU A 69 7.27 -6.61 7.19
N ALA A 70 6.90 -5.41 6.74
CA ALA A 70 5.51 -5.04 6.51
C ALA A 70 4.87 -5.94 5.45
N LEU A 71 5.58 -6.21 4.36
CA LEU A 71 5.10 -7.09 3.30
C LEU A 71 4.95 -8.53 3.80
N GLY A 72 5.92 -9.03 4.57
CA GLY A 72 5.86 -10.37 5.14
C GLY A 72 4.68 -10.56 6.08
N MET A 73 4.42 -9.57 6.93
CA MET A 73 3.28 -9.59 7.84
C MET A 73 1.96 -9.59 7.05
N SER A 74 1.87 -8.75 6.04
CA SER A 74 0.67 -8.63 5.19
C SER A 74 0.39 -9.96 4.47
N MET A 75 1.43 -10.60 3.94
CA MET A 75 1.27 -11.88 3.26
C MET A 75 0.79 -12.97 4.22
N LYS A 76 1.30 -13.00 5.45
CA LYS A 76 0.82 -13.95 6.46
C LYS A 76 -0.65 -13.77 6.76
N LEU A 77 -1.10 -12.52 6.88
CA LEU A 77 -2.52 -12.22 7.10
C LEU A 77 -3.38 -12.67 5.92
N ALA A 78 -2.88 -12.46 4.70
CA ALA A 78 -3.60 -12.89 3.50
C ALA A 78 -3.73 -14.41 3.43
N LEU A 79 -2.65 -15.14 3.71
CA LEU A 79 -2.66 -16.60 3.74
C LEU A 79 -3.64 -17.13 4.78
N ALA A 80 -3.64 -16.54 5.98
CA ALA A 80 -4.56 -16.94 7.04
C ALA A 80 -6.01 -16.71 6.66
N LYS A 81 -6.28 -15.69 5.83
CA LYS A 81 -7.63 -15.34 5.37
C LYS A 81 -8.05 -16.12 4.12
N GLY A 82 -7.11 -16.79 3.48
CA GLY A 82 -7.37 -17.50 2.23
C GLY A 82 -7.55 -16.57 1.03
N VAL A 83 -6.91 -15.41 1.07
CA VAL A 83 -6.94 -14.43 -0.03
C VAL A 83 -5.69 -14.54 -0.87
N LYS A 84 -5.85 -14.59 -2.19
CA LYS A 84 -4.72 -14.63 -3.11
C LYS A 84 -4.02 -13.28 -3.10
N ALA A 85 -2.73 -13.28 -2.85
CA ALA A 85 -1.99 -12.03 -2.73
C ALA A 85 -0.57 -12.15 -3.30
N GLU A 86 -0.04 -11.01 -3.74
CA GLU A 86 1.34 -10.87 -4.17
C GLU A 86 1.92 -9.66 -3.46
N VAL A 87 3.25 -9.60 -3.38
CA VAL A 87 3.95 -8.49 -2.74
C VAL A 87 4.93 -7.85 -3.70
N VAL A 88 5.13 -6.55 -3.57
CA VAL A 88 6.13 -5.82 -4.34
C VAL A 88 6.81 -4.79 -3.46
N LEU A 89 8.13 -4.74 -3.58
CA LEU A 89 8.95 -3.75 -2.91
C LEU A 89 9.47 -2.76 -3.94
N ARG A 90 9.22 -1.47 -3.72
CA ARG A 90 9.73 -0.41 -4.59
C ARG A 90 10.60 0.53 -3.77
N LYS A 91 11.48 1.25 -4.44
CA LYS A 91 12.36 2.24 -3.80
C LYS A 91 12.07 3.61 -4.39
N GLY A 92 12.05 4.62 -3.56
CA GLY A 92 11.83 5.99 -3.98
C GLY A 92 10.84 6.73 -3.09
N HIS A 93 10.07 7.63 -3.66
CA HIS A 93 9.03 8.36 -2.93
C HIS A 93 7.77 7.52 -2.84
N PRO A 94 7.23 7.31 -1.63
CA PRO A 94 6.08 6.40 -1.46
C PRO A 94 4.89 6.71 -2.35
N ALA A 95 4.40 7.94 -2.34
CA ALA A 95 3.21 8.29 -3.13
C ALA A 95 3.45 8.09 -4.64
N GLY A 96 4.59 8.53 -5.14
CA GLY A 96 4.93 8.38 -6.55
C GLY A 96 5.02 6.93 -6.98
N GLN A 97 5.65 6.09 -6.16
CA GLN A 97 5.78 4.67 -6.48
C GLN A 97 4.46 3.92 -6.41
N ILE A 98 3.60 4.29 -5.46
CA ILE A 98 2.27 3.70 -5.33
C ILE A 98 1.43 4.03 -6.57
N VAL A 99 1.41 5.29 -6.97
CA VAL A 99 0.64 5.73 -8.15
C VAL A 99 1.18 5.06 -9.42
N ARG A 100 2.50 4.98 -9.54
CA ARG A 100 3.14 4.34 -10.70
C ARG A 100 2.80 2.86 -10.79
N TYR A 101 2.86 2.15 -9.67
CA TYR A 101 2.51 0.74 -9.65
C TYR A 101 1.02 0.53 -9.92
N ALA A 102 0.17 1.41 -9.40
CA ALA A 102 -1.26 1.37 -9.71
C ALA A 102 -1.50 1.48 -11.21
N ASP A 103 -0.77 2.37 -11.90
CA ASP A 103 -0.90 2.49 -13.36
C ASP A 103 -0.43 1.22 -14.10
N GLU A 104 0.52 0.49 -13.53
CA GLU A 104 0.99 -0.77 -14.11
C GLU A 104 -0.03 -1.88 -13.97
N ILE A 105 -0.67 -2.00 -12.82
CA ILE A 105 -1.59 -3.12 -12.55
C ILE A 105 -3.06 -2.78 -12.74
N LYS A 106 -3.41 -1.50 -12.80
CA LYS A 106 -4.78 -1.00 -12.98
C LYS A 106 -5.76 -1.63 -11.99
N PRO A 107 -5.58 -1.37 -10.69
CA PRO A 107 -6.45 -1.96 -9.67
C PRO A 107 -7.84 -1.35 -9.71
N ASP A 108 -8.81 -2.07 -9.18
CA ASP A 108 -10.16 -1.55 -9.03
C ASP A 108 -10.29 -0.69 -7.78
N LEU A 109 -9.39 -0.88 -6.82
CA LEU A 109 -9.42 -0.16 -5.55
C LEU A 109 -7.99 -0.08 -5.00
N ILE A 110 -7.63 1.09 -4.49
CA ILE A 110 -6.40 1.29 -3.73
C ILE A 110 -6.79 1.47 -2.27
N VAL A 111 -6.17 0.76 -1.35
CA VAL A 111 -6.43 0.87 0.09
C VAL A 111 -5.15 1.26 0.80
N LEU A 112 -5.21 2.25 1.64
CA LEU A 112 -4.07 2.66 2.44
C LEU A 112 -4.52 3.29 3.75
N GLY A 113 -3.61 3.33 4.72
CA GLY A 113 -3.88 3.98 6.00
C GLY A 113 -3.89 5.49 5.85
N SER A 114 -4.60 6.16 6.73
CA SER A 114 -4.69 7.63 6.71
C SER A 114 -3.36 8.29 7.05
N ARG A 115 -2.51 7.63 7.83
CA ARG A 115 -1.16 8.11 8.21
C ARG A 115 -0.22 6.92 8.24
N GLY A 116 1.06 7.17 7.98
CA GLY A 116 2.10 6.15 8.06
C GLY A 116 2.97 6.33 9.29
N LEU A 117 4.13 5.67 9.28
CA LEU A 117 5.09 5.73 10.37
C LEU A 117 5.61 7.15 10.64
N SER A 118 5.69 7.97 9.61
CA SER A 118 6.19 9.34 9.71
C SER A 118 5.07 10.38 9.72
N GLY A 119 3.84 9.95 9.93
CA GLY A 119 2.69 10.86 9.90
C GLY A 119 2.75 11.95 10.95
N ALA A 120 2.41 13.18 10.56
CA ALA A 120 2.40 14.31 11.47
C ALA A 120 1.23 14.22 12.44
N ARG A 121 1.49 14.57 13.71
CA ARG A 121 0.44 14.59 14.72
C ARG A 121 -0.61 15.64 14.38
N GLY A 122 -1.87 15.30 14.56
CA GLY A 122 -2.98 16.20 14.33
C GLY A 122 -3.44 16.33 12.90
N ALA A 123 -2.73 15.75 11.94
CA ALA A 123 -3.19 15.74 10.57
C ALA A 123 -4.29 14.70 10.39
N ILE A 124 -5.36 15.05 9.67
CA ILE A 124 -6.44 14.12 9.35
C ILE A 124 -5.92 13.05 8.38
N LEU A 125 -5.18 13.47 7.37
CA LEU A 125 -4.54 12.57 6.42
C LEU A 125 -3.04 12.82 6.41
N GLY A 126 -2.27 11.75 6.21
CA GLY A 126 -0.83 11.86 6.04
C GLY A 126 -0.44 12.35 4.65
N SER A 127 0.84 12.64 4.46
CA SER A 127 1.35 13.12 3.18
C SER A 127 1.16 12.11 2.05
N VAL A 128 1.38 10.84 2.33
CA VAL A 128 1.24 9.78 1.31
C VAL A 128 -0.21 9.61 0.90
N SER A 129 -1.13 9.47 1.86
CA SER A 129 -2.55 9.28 1.55
C SER A 129 -3.13 10.47 0.80
N THR A 130 -2.74 11.69 1.17
CA THR A 130 -3.17 12.91 0.47
C THR A 130 -2.65 12.91 -0.97
N ALA A 131 -1.37 12.65 -1.15
CA ALA A 131 -0.75 12.67 -2.48
C ALA A 131 -1.32 11.58 -3.39
N VAL A 132 -1.50 10.37 -2.88
CA VAL A 132 -2.08 9.28 -3.66
C VAL A 132 -3.51 9.62 -4.09
N SER A 133 -4.33 10.09 -3.14
CA SER A 133 -5.72 10.40 -3.45
C SER A 133 -5.88 11.51 -4.49
N ARG A 134 -4.93 12.44 -4.56
CA ARG A 134 -4.96 13.53 -5.54
C ARG A 134 -4.39 13.13 -6.90
N SER A 135 -3.45 12.20 -6.91
CA SER A 135 -2.67 11.90 -8.12
C SER A 135 -3.16 10.72 -8.91
N THR A 136 -3.97 9.85 -8.32
CA THR A 136 -4.45 8.65 -9.01
C THR A 136 -5.86 8.84 -9.54
N GLY A 137 -6.16 8.15 -10.65
CA GLY A 137 -7.52 8.10 -11.20
C GLY A 137 -8.34 6.92 -10.70
N TYR A 138 -7.74 6.07 -9.85
CA TYR A 138 -8.43 4.89 -9.33
C TYR A 138 -9.17 5.20 -8.03
N ALA A 139 -10.15 4.39 -7.68
CA ALA A 139 -10.86 4.53 -6.42
C ALA A 139 -9.89 4.31 -5.25
N VAL A 140 -9.99 5.13 -4.22
CA VAL A 140 -9.10 5.07 -3.07
C VAL A 140 -9.92 4.99 -1.79
N LEU A 141 -9.60 4.00 -0.97
CA LEU A 141 -10.17 3.85 0.36
C LEU A 141 -9.08 4.18 1.37
N ILE A 142 -9.31 5.18 2.19
CA ILE A 142 -8.37 5.59 3.23
C ILE A 142 -8.91 5.13 4.58
N VAL A 143 -8.11 4.32 5.28
CA VAL A 143 -8.51 3.72 6.56
C VAL A 143 -7.87 4.50 7.70
N LYS A 144 -8.68 5.03 8.58
CA LYS A 144 -8.23 5.80 9.74
C LYS A 144 -7.81 4.92 10.90
#